data_64121542f25d943a947b93e425a06b76
#
_entry.id   64121542f25d943a947b93e425a06b76
#
_cell.length_a   1.000
_cell.length_b   1.000
_cell.length_c   1.000
_cell.angle_alpha   90.00
_cell.angle_beta   90.00
_cell.angle_gamma   90.00
#
_symmetry.space_group_name_H-M   'P 1'
#
loop_
_entity.id
_entity.type
_entity.pdbx_description
1 polymer ?
#
loop_
_entity_poly.entity_id
_entity_poly.type
_entity_poly.pdbx_seq_one_letter_code
_entity_poly.pdbx_strand_id
1 'polypeptide(L)'
;MTINYQVGDTLPPLKHTATSFQLFRYSAVTWNPHRIHFDERYAREEGHDGVALHSHLRAALALRCVAEGLGPGWRVTKVAYRLRKPVYAPAELAYTARVTAAEGDTMTLELIEQQPSSEVGFEGTVSVGKTPGATP
;
A
#
# COMPACT_ATOMS: atom_id res chain seq x y z
N MET A 1 -10.34 -19.56 -12.18
CA MET A 1 -10.96 -18.60 -13.11
C MET A 1 -9.99 -17.44 -13.32
N THR A 2 -9.58 -17.20 -14.54
CA THR A 2 -8.68 -16.09 -14.85
C THR A 2 -9.50 -14.82 -14.97
N ILE A 3 -9.28 -13.87 -14.08
CA ILE A 3 -9.91 -12.56 -14.19
C ILE A 3 -9.06 -11.74 -15.15
N ASN A 4 -9.65 -11.35 -16.28
CA ASN A 4 -9.00 -10.45 -17.23
C ASN A 4 -9.38 -9.01 -16.90
N TYR A 5 -8.47 -8.30 -16.25
CA TYR A 5 -8.63 -6.88 -16.00
C TYR A 5 -8.39 -6.06 -17.26
N GLN A 6 -9.19 -5.03 -17.43
CA GLN A 6 -9.08 -4.04 -18.51
C GLN A 6 -8.79 -2.66 -17.96
N VAL A 7 -8.33 -1.76 -18.82
CA VAL A 7 -8.14 -0.35 -18.45
C VAL A 7 -9.44 0.22 -17.88
N GLY A 8 -9.33 0.85 -16.72
CA GLY A 8 -10.45 1.38 -15.95
C GLY A 8 -10.96 0.48 -14.84
N ASP A 9 -10.65 -0.81 -14.88
CA ASP A 9 -11.04 -1.74 -13.82
C ASP A 9 -10.30 -1.45 -12.52
N THR A 10 -10.97 -1.72 -11.41
CA THR A 10 -10.45 -1.54 -10.06
C THR A 10 -10.35 -2.89 -9.36
N LEU A 11 -9.24 -3.14 -8.70
CA LEU A 11 -9.06 -4.35 -7.91
C LEU A 11 -9.95 -4.33 -6.65
N PRO A 12 -10.31 -5.50 -6.12
CA PRO A 12 -10.99 -5.57 -4.83
C PRO A 12 -10.19 -4.86 -3.74
N PRO A 13 -10.85 -4.09 -2.86
CA PRO A 13 -10.15 -3.33 -1.83
C PRO A 13 -9.58 -4.23 -0.74
N LEU A 14 -8.40 -3.86 -0.24
CA LEU A 14 -7.80 -4.42 0.96
C LEU A 14 -8.07 -3.45 2.11
N LYS A 15 -8.92 -3.83 3.05
CA LYS A 15 -9.18 -3.05 4.26
C LYS A 15 -8.17 -3.42 5.35
N HIS A 16 -7.65 -2.42 6.05
CA HIS A 16 -6.66 -2.62 7.09
C HIS A 16 -6.86 -1.62 8.23
N THR A 17 -6.83 -2.11 9.46
CA THR A 17 -6.80 -1.27 10.66
C THR A 17 -5.37 -1.26 11.19
N ALA A 18 -4.70 -0.11 11.06
CA ALA A 18 -3.37 0.09 11.61
C ALA A 18 -3.46 0.46 13.08
N THR A 19 -2.72 -0.26 13.92
CA THR A 19 -2.67 -0.03 15.37
C THR A 19 -1.26 0.36 15.80
N SER A 20 -1.13 1.04 16.92
CA SER A 20 0.18 1.36 17.50
C SER A 20 1.02 0.11 17.78
N PHE A 21 0.35 -0.99 18.17
CA PHE A 21 1.01 -2.27 18.37
C PHE A 21 1.64 -2.83 17.08
N GLN A 22 0.93 -2.73 15.96
CA GLN A 22 1.46 -3.11 14.65
C GLN A 22 2.69 -2.28 14.28
N LEU A 23 2.65 -0.97 14.52
CA LEU A 23 3.77 -0.08 14.20
C LEU A 23 5.01 -0.43 15.02
N PHE A 24 4.82 -0.72 16.30
CA PHE A 24 5.91 -1.20 17.16
C PHE A 24 6.54 -2.49 16.61
N ARG A 25 5.71 -3.47 16.27
CA ARG A 25 6.18 -4.73 15.68
C ARG A 25 6.85 -4.53 14.34
N TYR A 26 6.30 -3.68 13.48
CA TYR A 26 6.87 -3.39 12.17
C TYR A 26 8.25 -2.73 12.30
N SER A 27 8.40 -1.79 13.23
CA SER A 27 9.71 -1.19 13.54
C SER A 27 10.72 -2.23 13.98
N ALA A 28 10.30 -3.18 14.81
CA ALA A 28 11.18 -4.26 15.29
C ALA A 28 11.60 -5.20 14.16
N VAL A 29 10.66 -5.65 13.33
CA VAL A 29 10.94 -6.63 12.24
C VAL A 29 11.77 -6.02 11.13
N THR A 30 11.54 -4.74 10.81
CA THR A 30 12.26 -4.02 9.75
C THR A 30 13.52 -3.33 10.24
N TRP A 31 13.81 -3.43 11.53
CA TRP A 31 14.95 -2.76 12.17
C TRP A 31 14.94 -1.24 11.95
N ASN A 32 13.75 -0.64 12.07
CA ASN A 32 13.56 0.79 11.94
C ASN A 32 13.38 1.42 13.33
N PRO A 33 14.43 2.03 13.92
CA PRO A 33 14.38 2.52 15.28
C PRO A 33 13.80 3.94 15.42
N HIS A 34 13.26 4.52 14.36
CA HIS A 34 12.75 5.89 14.42
C HIS A 34 11.54 5.97 15.35
N ARG A 35 11.67 6.73 16.42
CA ARG A 35 10.72 6.79 17.54
C ARG A 35 9.34 7.34 17.17
N ILE A 36 9.20 8.07 16.07
CA ILE A 36 7.89 8.58 15.62
C ILE A 36 6.87 7.47 15.35
N HIS A 37 7.33 6.24 15.15
CA HIS A 37 6.47 5.10 14.83
C HIS A 37 5.98 4.34 16.07
N PHE A 38 6.58 4.53 17.25
CA PHE A 38 6.22 3.74 18.42
C PHE A 38 6.26 4.48 19.75
N ASP A 39 6.77 5.72 19.78
CA ASP A 39 6.83 6.56 20.98
C ASP A 39 5.93 7.78 20.76
N GLU A 40 4.73 7.74 21.30
CA GLU A 40 3.74 8.80 21.09
C GLU A 40 4.20 10.16 21.63
N ARG A 41 4.85 10.18 22.78
CA ARG A 41 5.38 11.42 23.35
C ARG A 41 6.40 12.05 22.41
N TYR A 42 7.37 11.26 21.96
CA TYR A 42 8.38 11.71 21.01
C TYR A 42 7.76 12.19 19.69
N ALA A 43 6.80 11.43 19.15
CA ALA A 43 6.11 11.82 17.93
C ALA A 43 5.43 13.19 18.07
N ARG A 44 4.75 13.45 19.19
CA ARG A 44 4.11 14.74 19.46
C ARG A 44 5.13 15.88 19.62
N GLU A 45 6.26 15.63 20.26
CA GLU A 45 7.35 16.60 20.38
C GLU A 45 7.92 16.98 19.01
N GLU A 46 7.92 16.03 18.06
CA GLU A 46 8.35 16.24 16.67
C GLU A 46 7.25 16.84 15.76
N GLY A 47 6.09 17.18 16.31
CA GLY A 47 5.01 17.84 15.59
C GLY A 47 4.00 16.89 14.93
N HIS A 48 3.99 15.61 15.30
CA HIS A 48 2.99 14.65 14.84
C HIS A 48 1.81 14.57 15.80
N ASP A 49 0.62 14.27 15.28
CA ASP A 49 -0.59 14.11 16.09
C ASP A 49 -0.69 12.74 16.79
N GLY A 50 0.24 11.87 16.53
CA GLY A 50 0.33 10.54 17.13
C GLY A 50 1.47 9.76 16.51
N VAL A 51 1.52 8.44 16.74
CA VAL A 51 2.53 7.59 16.10
C VAL A 51 2.22 7.42 14.61
N ALA A 52 3.21 7.73 13.79
CA ALA A 52 3.06 7.76 12.34
C ALA A 52 3.27 6.38 11.71
N LEU A 53 2.43 6.03 10.74
CA LEU A 53 2.63 4.83 9.95
C LEU A 53 3.90 4.95 9.11
N HIS A 54 4.67 3.87 9.06
CA HIS A 54 5.84 3.78 8.20
C HIS A 54 5.44 3.93 6.73
N SER A 55 6.22 4.67 5.97
CA SER A 55 6.02 4.80 4.52
C SER A 55 6.06 3.44 3.82
N HIS A 56 7.02 2.60 4.20
CA HIS A 56 7.17 1.25 3.66
C HIS A 56 6.01 0.33 4.03
N LEU A 57 5.42 0.48 5.23
CA LEU A 57 4.22 -0.28 5.61
C LEU A 57 3.04 0.09 4.72
N ARG A 58 2.84 1.38 4.47
CA ARG A 58 1.76 1.86 3.58
C ARG A 58 1.94 1.34 2.15
N ALA A 59 3.16 1.39 1.64
CA ALA A 59 3.48 0.82 0.33
C ALA A 59 3.28 -0.70 0.28
N ALA A 60 3.69 -1.41 1.33
CA ALA A 60 3.51 -2.85 1.42
C ALA A 60 2.04 -3.27 1.42
N LEU A 61 1.17 -2.51 2.12
CA LEU A 61 -0.28 -2.75 2.11
C LEU A 61 -0.88 -2.52 0.73
N ALA A 62 -0.46 -1.47 0.03
CA ALA A 62 -0.89 -1.21 -1.34
C ALA A 62 -0.46 -2.34 -2.30
N LEU A 63 0.78 -2.81 -2.18
CA LEU A 63 1.28 -3.92 -3.00
C LEU A 63 0.61 -5.25 -2.66
N ARG A 64 0.28 -5.48 -1.39
CA ARG A 64 -0.49 -6.64 -0.99
C ARG A 64 -1.88 -6.66 -1.64
N CYS A 65 -2.55 -5.50 -1.70
CA CYS A 65 -3.81 -5.36 -2.42
C CYS A 65 -3.65 -5.79 -3.89
N VAL A 66 -2.60 -5.36 -4.55
CA VAL A 66 -2.31 -5.74 -5.95
C VAL A 66 -2.06 -7.24 -6.06
N ALA A 67 -1.23 -7.81 -5.20
CA ALA A 67 -0.89 -9.23 -5.24
C ALA A 67 -2.11 -10.13 -5.00
N GLU A 68 -2.93 -9.80 -4.00
CA GLU A 68 -4.15 -10.55 -3.69
C GLU A 68 -5.22 -10.39 -4.79
N GLY A 69 -5.36 -9.19 -5.35
CA GLY A 69 -6.33 -8.89 -6.39
C GLY A 69 -6.02 -9.54 -7.74
N LEU A 70 -4.75 -9.63 -8.10
CA LEU A 70 -4.33 -10.24 -9.38
C LEU A 70 -4.10 -11.73 -9.27
N GLY A 71 -3.72 -12.24 -8.11
CA GLY A 71 -3.41 -13.65 -7.88
C GLY A 71 -2.00 -14.05 -8.36
N PRO A 72 -1.67 -15.36 -8.24
CA PRO A 72 -0.30 -15.85 -8.39
C PRO A 72 0.26 -15.82 -9.82
N GLY A 73 -0.60 -15.58 -10.82
CA GLY A 73 -0.18 -15.47 -12.22
C GLY A 73 0.50 -14.14 -12.57
N TRP A 74 0.61 -13.23 -11.62
CA TRP A 74 1.18 -11.90 -11.81
C TRP A 74 2.27 -11.60 -10.79
N ARG A 75 3.24 -10.80 -11.18
CA ARG A 75 4.31 -10.32 -10.31
C ARG A 75 4.51 -8.81 -10.48
N VAL A 76 4.86 -8.14 -9.43
CA VAL A 76 5.27 -6.72 -9.46
C VAL A 76 6.65 -6.63 -10.10
N THR A 77 6.78 -5.77 -11.10
CA THR A 77 8.05 -5.52 -11.81
C THR A 77 8.63 -4.14 -11.48
N LYS A 78 7.77 -3.19 -11.13
CA LYS A 78 8.19 -1.83 -10.77
C LYS A 78 7.15 -1.20 -9.86
N VAL A 79 7.60 -0.45 -8.87
CA VAL A 79 6.74 0.38 -8.04
C VAL A 79 7.37 1.75 -7.86
N ALA A 80 6.54 2.79 -7.93
CA ALA A 80 6.91 4.14 -7.58
C ALA A 80 5.80 4.75 -6.74
N TYR A 81 6.14 5.36 -5.61
CA TYR A 81 5.15 6.00 -4.75
C TYR A 81 5.73 7.24 -4.07
N ARG A 82 4.82 8.11 -3.66
CA ARG A 82 5.12 9.32 -2.90
C ARG A 82 4.12 9.47 -1.78
N LEU A 83 4.62 9.74 -0.59
CA LEU A 83 3.80 10.10 0.56
C LEU A 83 3.75 11.61 0.70
N ARG A 84 2.54 12.15 0.81
CA ARG A 84 2.32 13.60 0.94
C ARG A 84 1.84 13.98 2.33
N LYS A 85 1.07 13.11 2.96
CA LYS A 85 0.51 13.35 4.29
C LYS A 85 0.76 12.15 5.18
N PRO A 86 1.10 12.38 6.46
CA PRO A 86 1.21 11.28 7.42
C PRO A 86 -0.16 10.69 7.74
N VAL A 87 -0.14 9.43 8.15
CA VAL A 87 -1.27 8.75 8.77
C VAL A 87 -0.85 8.30 10.15
N TYR A 88 -1.70 8.51 11.13
CA TYR A 88 -1.41 8.18 12.54
C TYR A 88 -2.28 7.02 13.00
N ALA A 89 -1.70 6.14 13.81
CA ALA A 89 -2.44 5.03 14.40
C ALA A 89 -3.23 5.50 15.64
N PRO A 90 -4.45 4.99 15.88
CA PRO A 90 -5.14 4.00 15.07
C PRO A 90 -5.74 4.59 13.80
N ALA A 91 -5.71 3.85 12.71
CA ALA A 91 -6.27 4.30 11.44
C ALA A 91 -6.94 3.14 10.68
N GLU A 92 -8.12 3.41 10.13
CA GLU A 92 -8.77 2.51 9.19
C GLU A 92 -8.43 2.95 7.77
N LEU A 93 -7.82 2.06 7.01
CA LEU A 93 -7.35 2.32 5.66
C LEU A 93 -7.98 1.31 4.70
N ALA A 94 -8.20 1.74 3.47
CA ALA A 94 -8.55 0.84 2.38
C ALA A 94 -7.60 1.10 1.21
N TYR A 95 -7.05 0.04 0.67
CA TYR A 95 -6.17 0.10 -0.49
C TYR A 95 -6.86 -0.54 -1.67
N THR A 96 -6.76 0.08 -2.82
CA THR A 96 -7.14 -0.50 -4.08
C THR A 96 -6.20 -0.03 -5.18
N ALA A 97 -6.37 -0.59 -6.37
CA ALA A 97 -5.58 -0.21 -7.53
C ALA A 97 -6.48 -0.20 -8.76
N ARG A 98 -6.27 0.78 -9.62
CA ARG A 98 -7.01 0.93 -10.86
C ARG A 98 -6.08 0.70 -12.05
N VAL A 99 -6.49 -0.12 -12.99
CA VAL A 99 -5.73 -0.39 -14.22
C VAL A 99 -5.75 0.85 -15.10
N THR A 100 -4.58 1.41 -15.39
CA THR A 100 -4.40 2.59 -16.24
C THR A 100 -3.85 2.27 -17.62
N ALA A 101 -3.14 1.14 -17.75
CA ALA A 101 -2.65 0.63 -19.01
C ALA A 101 -2.58 -0.90 -18.97
N ALA A 102 -2.87 -1.53 -20.09
CA ALA A 102 -2.75 -2.97 -20.26
C ALA A 102 -2.27 -3.27 -21.68
N GLU A 103 -1.16 -3.98 -21.80
CA GLU A 103 -0.57 -4.33 -23.08
C GLU A 103 0.08 -5.71 -22.99
N GLY A 104 -0.49 -6.68 -23.73
CA GLY A 104 0.02 -8.05 -23.72
C GLY A 104 0.03 -8.66 -22.31
N ASP A 105 1.21 -9.03 -21.87
CA ASP A 105 1.44 -9.66 -20.56
C ASP A 105 1.82 -8.67 -19.45
N THR A 106 1.58 -7.37 -19.66
CA THR A 106 1.89 -6.33 -18.70
C THR A 106 0.70 -5.42 -18.41
N MET A 107 0.64 -4.91 -17.21
CA MET A 107 -0.32 -3.86 -16.81
C MET A 107 0.38 -2.81 -15.94
N THR A 108 -0.17 -1.61 -16.00
CA THR A 108 0.16 -0.53 -15.05
C THR A 108 -1.09 -0.18 -14.27
N LEU A 109 -0.94 -0.05 -12.97
CA LEU A 109 -2.04 0.31 -12.07
C LEU A 109 -1.67 1.53 -11.24
N GLU A 110 -2.65 2.40 -11.02
CA GLU A 110 -2.58 3.48 -10.04
C GLU A 110 -2.93 2.92 -8.66
N LEU A 111 -2.07 3.13 -7.69
CA LEU A 111 -2.29 2.72 -6.30
C LEU A 111 -3.12 3.80 -5.59
N ILE A 112 -4.15 3.39 -4.87
CA ILE A 112 -5.09 4.27 -4.18
C ILE A 112 -5.14 3.87 -2.71
N GLU A 113 -4.89 4.84 -1.82
CA GLU A 113 -5.08 4.70 -0.38
C GLU A 113 -6.24 5.59 0.06
N GLN A 114 -7.29 4.99 0.60
CA GLN A 114 -8.39 5.72 1.20
C GLN A 114 -8.15 5.84 2.70
N GLN A 115 -8.16 7.07 3.18
CA GLN A 115 -7.98 7.44 4.57
C GLN A 115 -9.27 8.01 5.14
N PRO A 116 -9.41 8.11 6.48
CA PRO A 116 -10.54 8.80 7.10
C PRO A 116 -10.66 10.28 6.69
N SER A 117 -9.52 10.94 6.40
CA SER A 117 -9.52 12.27 5.79
C SER A 117 -9.62 12.15 4.27
N SER A 118 -10.31 13.11 3.64
CA SER A 118 -10.43 13.17 2.19
C SER A 118 -9.17 13.68 1.47
N GLU A 119 -8.10 13.98 2.21
CA GLU A 119 -6.85 14.47 1.64
C GLU A 119 -6.05 13.36 0.98
N VAL A 120 -5.44 13.67 -0.16
CA VAL A 120 -4.53 12.75 -0.83
C VAL A 120 -3.22 12.66 -0.04
N GLY A 121 -3.01 11.56 0.65
CA GLY A 121 -1.81 11.31 1.45
C GLY A 121 -0.83 10.33 0.81
N PHE A 122 -1.24 9.64 -0.25
CA PHE A 122 -0.45 8.63 -0.92
C PHE A 122 -0.73 8.67 -2.43
N GLU A 123 0.32 8.66 -3.22
CA GLU A 123 0.25 8.55 -4.68
C GLU A 123 1.23 7.47 -5.12
N GLY A 124 0.78 6.56 -5.97
CA GLY A 124 1.67 5.51 -6.44
C GLY A 124 1.21 4.88 -7.73
N THR A 125 2.17 4.28 -8.41
CA THR A 125 1.95 3.44 -9.59
C THR A 125 2.72 2.15 -9.45
N VAL A 126 2.16 1.08 -9.98
CA VAL A 126 2.80 -0.23 -10.01
C VAL A 126 2.70 -0.82 -11.41
N SER A 127 3.79 -1.39 -11.87
CA SER A 127 3.81 -2.19 -13.08
C SER A 127 3.88 -3.66 -12.70
N VAL A 128 3.10 -4.47 -13.40
CA VAL A 128 3.03 -5.92 -13.18
C VAL A 128 3.20 -6.65 -14.50
N GLY A 129 3.75 -7.83 -14.44
CA GLY A 129 3.88 -8.72 -15.58
C GLY A 129 3.40 -10.12 -15.23
N LYS A 130 2.95 -10.85 -16.24
CA LYS A 130 2.60 -12.27 -16.05
C LYS A 130 3.82 -13.07 -15.62
N THR A 131 3.62 -13.95 -14.67
CA THR A 131 4.67 -14.86 -14.22
C THR A 131 4.94 -15.88 -15.31
N PRO A 132 6.22 -16.03 -15.77
CA PRO A 132 6.55 -17.03 -16.79
C PRO A 132 6.15 -18.44 -16.34
N GLY A 133 5.45 -19.19 -17.22
CA GLY A 133 5.03 -20.56 -16.93
C GLY A 133 3.87 -20.71 -15.95
N ALA A 134 3.24 -19.61 -15.51
CA ALA A 134 2.01 -19.69 -14.74
C ALA A 134 0.88 -20.21 -15.63
N THR A 135 0.39 -21.41 -15.33
CA THR A 135 -0.79 -21.96 -15.99
C THR A 135 -2.03 -21.21 -15.51
N PRO A 136 -2.94 -20.83 -16.38
CA PRO A 136 -4.18 -20.14 -16.00
C PRO A 136 -5.06 -20.98 -15.08
#